data_56ba96b226e69ac2a49c581502ee9173
#
_entry.id   56ba96b226e69ac2a49c581502ee9173
#
_cell.length_a   1.000
_cell.length_b   1.000
_cell.length_c   1.000
_cell.angle_alpha   90.00
_cell.angle_beta   90.00
_cell.angle_gamma   90.00
#
_symmetry.space_group_name_H-M   'P 1'
#
loop_
_entity.id
_entity.type
_entity.pdbx_description
1 polymer ?
#
loop_
_entity_poly.entity_id
_entity_poly.type
_entity_poly.pdbx_seq_one_letter_code
_entity_poly.pdbx_strand_id
1 'polypeptide(L)'
;SKITNNLLFYGQQQDSIFYSIGLDHKLFMDINISQDLFSLMIDGNQQYLNKSHTFTNNHINIYNYLSLYFGYARNFSSLGLAQVKLKLIKGLSLIQNSQSDILTINTVDNFNTEDVPFTTSLYTDFTFLTNYNSNLFSDLGLALDVSLEYDLSNQIALFAHIYDLGFVYWNADRYVSNGNYDFPGIAYTLDENIMTELNNVYDTMVNIFDIQKKNNTHFIQLLPYEFNLGSSYRFVDSDDKLILNYQLNKMTNSIYGTGSIGFYKKYNQYKLSIMPIYMINKFNYSNISIVIHKQWSTQLMSQLFFQNIISPWLDDDYYTSLSAKFFFMF
;
A
#
# COMPACT_ATOMS: atom_id res chain seq x y z
N SER A 1 0.99 -1.78 1.61
CA SER A 1 1.31 -1.16 2.92
C SER A 1 1.51 0.35 2.79
N LYS A 2 1.31 1.08 3.90
CA LYS A 2 1.45 2.55 3.98
C LYS A 2 2.28 2.89 5.22
N ILE A 3 3.32 3.69 5.04
CA ILE A 3 4.12 4.27 6.12
C ILE A 3 3.97 5.79 6.05
N THR A 4 3.65 6.42 7.17
CA THR A 4 3.56 7.88 7.29
C THR A 4 4.42 8.33 8.47
N ASN A 5 5.35 9.22 8.22
CA ASN A 5 6.20 9.85 9.22
C ASN A 5 5.90 11.35 9.26
N ASN A 6 5.42 11.84 10.38
CA ASN A 6 5.25 13.29 10.59
C ASN A 6 6.62 13.87 10.95
N LEU A 7 7.18 14.67 10.07
CA LEU A 7 8.52 15.26 10.25
C LEU A 7 8.46 16.56 11.05
N LEU A 8 7.47 17.40 10.74
CA LEU A 8 7.25 18.68 11.40
C LEU A 8 5.74 18.91 11.53
N PHE A 9 5.36 19.48 12.66
CA PHE A 9 3.98 19.95 12.91
C PHE A 9 4.01 21.18 13.78
N TYR A 10 3.29 22.20 13.36
CA TYR A 10 2.95 23.36 14.17
C TYR A 10 1.47 23.64 14.07
N GLY A 11 0.83 23.92 15.20
CA GLY A 11 -0.59 24.24 15.26
C GLY A 11 -0.87 25.34 16.25
N GLN A 12 -1.81 26.21 15.91
CA GLN A 12 -2.25 27.32 16.76
C GLN A 12 -3.77 27.35 16.80
N GLN A 13 -4.30 27.40 18.00
CA GLN A 13 -5.72 27.58 18.24
C GLN A 13 -6.01 29.04 18.56
N GLN A 14 -7.05 29.59 17.92
CA GLN A 14 -7.61 30.91 18.20
C GLN A 14 -9.12 30.77 18.27
N ASP A 15 -9.69 30.90 19.47
CA ASP A 15 -11.11 30.66 19.75
C ASP A 15 -11.60 29.29 19.24
N SER A 16 -12.55 29.30 18.29
CA SER A 16 -13.11 28.11 17.66
C SER A 16 -12.35 27.64 16.42
N ILE A 17 -11.25 28.31 16.07
CA ILE A 17 -10.48 28.04 14.84
C ILE A 17 -9.13 27.46 15.23
N PHE A 18 -8.67 26.47 14.47
CA PHE A 18 -7.34 25.88 14.58
C PHE A 18 -6.65 25.92 13.22
N TYR A 19 -5.47 26.52 13.21
CA TYR A 19 -4.56 26.55 12.05
C TYR A 19 -3.44 25.55 12.28
N SER A 20 -3.01 24.88 11.23
CA SER A 20 -1.87 23.98 11.29
C SER A 20 -1.03 24.06 10.02
N ILE A 21 0.26 23.84 10.19
CA ILE A 21 1.21 23.61 9.10
C ILE A 21 2.07 22.43 9.47
N GLY A 22 2.40 21.59 8.50
CA GLY A 22 3.26 20.45 8.78
C GLY A 22 3.85 19.84 7.54
N LEU A 23 4.82 18.98 7.75
CA LEU A 23 5.54 18.23 6.74
C LEU A 23 5.48 16.75 7.07
N ASP A 24 4.92 15.98 6.17
CA ASP A 24 4.83 14.53 6.27
C ASP A 24 5.70 13.87 5.19
N HIS A 25 6.32 12.76 5.54
CA HIS A 25 6.92 11.83 4.60
C HIS A 25 6.04 10.59 4.49
N LYS A 26 5.75 10.17 3.27
CA LYS A 26 4.86 9.03 3.01
C LYS A 26 5.50 8.06 2.03
N LEU A 27 5.43 6.78 2.38
CA LEU A 27 5.81 5.66 1.54
C LEU A 27 4.61 4.73 1.38
N PHE A 28 4.23 4.49 0.14
CA PHE A 28 3.23 3.50 -0.24
C PHE A 28 3.86 2.36 -1.00
N MET A 29 3.47 1.14 -0.66
CA MET A 29 3.85 -0.06 -1.39
C MET A 29 2.59 -0.90 -1.65
N ASP A 30 2.30 -1.13 -2.91
CA ASP A 30 1.23 -2.00 -3.40
C ASP A 30 1.86 -3.03 -4.33
N ILE A 31 2.14 -4.19 -3.78
CA ILE A 31 2.80 -5.30 -4.47
C ILE A 31 1.83 -6.47 -4.47
N ASN A 32 1.54 -6.98 -5.65
CA ASN A 32 0.77 -8.18 -5.85
C ASN A 32 1.53 -9.15 -6.75
N ILE A 33 1.75 -10.35 -6.26
CA ILE A 33 2.33 -11.47 -7.01
C ILE A 33 1.27 -12.56 -7.03
N SER A 34 0.88 -13.00 -8.23
CA SER A 34 -0.13 -14.05 -8.37
C SER A 34 0.39 -15.36 -7.76
N GLN A 35 -0.52 -16.15 -7.21
CA GLN A 35 -0.18 -17.46 -6.66
C GLN A 35 0.49 -18.34 -7.71
N ASP A 36 0.02 -18.29 -8.96
CA ASP A 36 0.58 -19.07 -10.06
C ASP A 36 2.04 -18.70 -10.34
N LEU A 37 2.36 -17.40 -10.34
CA LEU A 37 3.76 -16.94 -10.53
C LEU A 37 4.64 -17.37 -9.36
N PHE A 38 4.11 -17.31 -8.14
CA PHE A 38 4.82 -17.77 -6.95
C PHE A 38 5.07 -19.28 -7.00
N SER A 39 4.06 -20.07 -7.40
CA SER A 39 4.20 -21.53 -7.60
C SER A 39 5.20 -21.86 -8.69
N LEU A 40 5.25 -21.09 -9.80
CA LEU A 40 6.26 -21.27 -10.83
C LEU A 40 7.69 -21.08 -10.26
N MET A 41 7.87 -20.08 -9.39
CA MET A 41 9.19 -19.80 -8.79
C MET A 41 9.66 -20.89 -7.82
N ILE A 42 8.73 -21.55 -7.11
CA ILE A 42 9.05 -22.58 -6.09
C ILE A 42 9.02 -23.98 -6.69
N ASP A 43 7.94 -24.32 -7.41
CA ASP A 43 7.65 -25.68 -7.87
C ASP A 43 8.14 -25.91 -9.30
N GLY A 44 8.57 -24.84 -10.00
CA GLY A 44 8.97 -24.90 -11.39
C GLY A 44 7.80 -25.03 -12.35
N ASN A 45 8.10 -25.36 -13.61
CA ASN A 45 7.13 -25.36 -14.71
C ASN A 45 6.38 -26.70 -14.91
N GLN A 46 6.59 -27.70 -14.09
CA GLN A 46 5.99 -29.04 -14.24
C GLN A 46 4.45 -29.01 -14.31
N GLN A 47 3.82 -28.15 -13.52
CA GLN A 47 2.35 -27.99 -13.49
C GLN A 47 1.77 -27.39 -14.78
N TYR A 48 2.62 -26.76 -15.60
CA TYR A 48 2.24 -26.12 -16.87
C TYR A 48 2.59 -26.99 -18.09
N LEU A 49 2.97 -28.24 -17.88
CA LEU A 49 3.34 -29.18 -18.94
C LEU A 49 2.18 -29.36 -19.93
N ASN A 50 2.48 -29.26 -21.23
CA ASN A 50 1.52 -29.32 -22.34
C ASN A 50 0.41 -28.26 -22.27
N LYS A 51 0.68 -27.12 -21.60
CA LYS A 51 -0.24 -26.00 -21.48
C LYS A 51 0.49 -24.69 -21.68
N SER A 52 -0.17 -23.75 -22.35
CA SER A 52 0.26 -22.35 -22.33
C SER A 52 -0.39 -21.66 -21.13
N HIS A 53 0.40 -21.01 -20.30
CA HIS A 53 -0.07 -20.28 -19.14
C HIS A 53 0.44 -18.85 -19.13
N THR A 54 -0.47 -17.90 -18.92
CA THR A 54 -0.16 -16.47 -18.83
C THR A 54 -0.37 -15.99 -17.41
N PHE A 55 0.69 -15.44 -16.82
CA PHE A 55 0.67 -14.90 -15.47
C PHE A 55 0.18 -13.46 -15.51
N THR A 56 -1.01 -13.23 -14.99
CA THR A 56 -1.65 -11.90 -14.96
C THR A 56 -1.78 -11.37 -13.54
N ASN A 57 -2.13 -10.10 -13.41
CA ASN A 57 -2.36 -9.41 -12.13
C ASN A 57 -1.12 -9.27 -11.24
N ASN A 58 0.08 -9.37 -11.81
CA ASN A 58 1.30 -9.08 -11.08
C ASN A 58 1.59 -7.58 -11.19
N HIS A 59 1.74 -6.90 -10.04
CA HIS A 59 2.10 -5.50 -10.06
C HIS A 59 2.97 -5.11 -8.87
N ILE A 60 3.83 -4.14 -9.10
CA ILE A 60 4.67 -3.48 -8.11
C ILE A 60 4.44 -1.98 -8.27
N ASN A 61 3.92 -1.34 -7.23
CA ASN A 61 3.74 0.10 -7.17
C ASN A 61 4.31 0.62 -5.87
N ILE A 62 5.37 1.38 -5.94
CA ILE A 62 6.03 2.00 -4.79
C ILE A 62 6.10 3.50 -5.05
N TYR A 63 5.50 4.27 -4.15
CA TYR A 63 5.48 5.74 -4.20
C TYR A 63 6.06 6.29 -2.92
N ASN A 64 7.03 7.16 -3.06
CA ASN A 64 7.66 7.87 -1.97
C ASN A 64 7.56 9.37 -2.20
N TYR A 65 6.99 10.12 -1.25
CA TYR A 65 6.79 11.56 -1.40
C TYR A 65 6.79 12.31 -0.07
N LEU A 66 7.09 13.60 -0.16
CA LEU A 66 6.89 14.58 0.91
C LEU A 66 5.58 15.32 0.68
N SER A 67 4.91 15.68 1.77
CA SER A 67 3.67 16.44 1.78
C SER A 67 3.79 17.60 2.74
N LEU A 68 3.95 18.81 2.22
CA LEU A 68 3.83 20.04 2.97
C LEU A 68 2.37 20.46 2.99
N TYR A 69 1.78 20.62 4.17
CA TYR A 69 0.38 20.98 4.26
C TYR A 69 0.10 22.21 5.11
N PHE A 70 -0.98 22.91 4.75
CA PHE A 70 -1.64 23.92 5.55
C PHE A 70 -3.05 23.45 5.89
N GLY A 71 -3.39 23.45 7.17
CA GLY A 71 -4.67 23.01 7.70
C GLY A 71 -5.45 24.13 8.36
N TYR A 72 -6.75 24.12 8.12
CA TYR A 72 -7.74 24.96 8.77
C TYR A 72 -8.83 24.06 9.36
N ALA A 73 -9.13 24.24 10.63
CA ALA A 73 -10.25 23.57 11.29
C ALA A 73 -11.08 24.57 12.07
N ARG A 74 -12.39 24.39 12.07
CA ARG A 74 -13.32 25.21 12.82
C ARG A 74 -14.31 24.35 13.57
N ASN A 75 -14.46 24.64 14.87
CA ASN A 75 -15.49 24.07 15.71
C ASN A 75 -16.74 24.97 15.66
N PHE A 76 -17.87 24.40 15.26
CA PHE A 76 -19.16 25.09 15.14
C PHE A 76 -20.03 24.89 16.39
N SER A 77 -19.44 24.82 17.56
CA SER A 77 -20.05 24.73 18.90
C SER A 77 -21.20 23.73 19.06
N SER A 78 -22.28 23.85 18.32
CA SER A 78 -23.46 22.96 18.39
C SER A 78 -23.57 21.97 17.23
N LEU A 79 -22.76 22.14 16.19
CA LEU A 79 -22.88 21.37 14.94
C LEU A 79 -21.69 20.43 14.70
N GLY A 80 -20.61 20.57 15.49
CA GLY A 80 -19.42 19.72 15.34
C GLY A 80 -18.20 20.42 14.73
N LEU A 81 -17.29 19.66 14.11
CA LEU A 81 -15.99 20.09 13.61
C LEU A 81 -15.90 19.94 12.10
N ALA A 82 -15.42 20.96 11.40
CA ALA A 82 -14.97 20.85 10.01
C ALA A 82 -13.48 21.18 9.89
N GLN A 83 -12.76 20.37 9.14
CA GLN A 83 -11.33 20.56 8.87
C GLN A 83 -11.04 20.36 7.39
N VAL A 84 -10.15 21.20 6.86
CA VAL A 84 -9.60 21.10 5.51
C VAL A 84 -8.08 21.23 5.60
N LYS A 85 -7.33 20.38 4.87
CA LYS A 85 -5.88 20.52 4.68
C LYS A 85 -5.56 20.54 3.21
N LEU A 86 -4.89 21.59 2.78
CA LEU A 86 -4.31 21.70 1.44
C LEU A 86 -2.86 21.22 1.52
N LYS A 87 -2.47 20.37 0.56
CA LYS A 87 -1.17 19.71 0.53
C LYS A 87 -0.44 20.01 -0.77
N LEU A 88 0.81 20.42 -0.66
CA LEU A 88 1.77 20.44 -1.75
C LEU A 88 2.59 19.16 -1.66
N ILE A 89 2.59 18.40 -2.74
CA ILE A 89 3.26 17.10 -2.81
C ILE A 89 4.54 17.23 -3.61
N LYS A 90 5.62 16.67 -3.09
CA LYS A 90 6.90 16.49 -3.79
C LYS A 90 7.19 14.98 -3.89
N GLY A 91 7.11 14.43 -5.09
CA GLY A 91 7.55 13.06 -5.36
C GLY A 91 9.06 12.91 -5.17
N LEU A 92 9.49 11.89 -4.44
CA LEU A 92 10.89 11.57 -4.17
C LEU A 92 11.36 10.39 -5.00
N SER A 93 10.56 9.34 -5.03
CA SER A 93 10.85 8.15 -5.86
C SER A 93 9.56 7.43 -6.26
N LEU A 94 9.64 6.80 -7.40
CA LEU A 94 8.58 6.00 -8.00
C LEU A 94 9.18 4.71 -8.54
N ILE A 95 8.53 3.58 -8.29
CA ILE A 95 8.72 2.32 -9.01
C ILE A 95 7.31 1.81 -9.33
N GLN A 96 7.04 1.62 -10.61
CA GLN A 96 5.75 1.11 -11.06
C GLN A 96 5.95 0.22 -12.29
N ASN A 97 5.32 -0.95 -12.31
CA ASN A 97 5.17 -1.71 -13.54
C ASN A 97 3.81 -1.48 -14.18
N SER A 98 3.71 -1.69 -15.48
CA SER A 98 2.45 -1.59 -16.21
C SER A 98 1.52 -2.74 -15.85
N GLN A 99 0.21 -2.47 -15.76
CA GLN A 99 -0.80 -3.52 -15.58
C GLN A 99 -0.94 -4.46 -16.80
N SER A 100 -0.40 -4.05 -17.93
CA SER A 100 -0.37 -4.86 -19.16
C SER A 100 0.82 -5.81 -19.24
N ASP A 101 1.64 -5.87 -18.18
CA ASP A 101 2.81 -6.74 -18.17
C ASP A 101 2.39 -8.21 -18.27
N ILE A 102 2.96 -8.88 -19.24
CA ILE A 102 2.64 -10.26 -19.60
C ILE A 102 3.89 -11.11 -19.41
N LEU A 103 3.74 -12.19 -18.70
CA LEU A 103 4.65 -13.33 -18.70
C LEU A 103 3.85 -14.55 -19.13
N THR A 104 4.25 -15.18 -20.22
CA THR A 104 3.63 -16.42 -20.70
C THR A 104 4.68 -17.51 -20.78
N ILE A 105 4.36 -18.68 -20.26
CA ILE A 105 5.17 -19.88 -20.36
C ILE A 105 4.37 -20.96 -21.13
N ASN A 106 5.06 -21.66 -22.03
CA ASN A 106 4.53 -22.83 -22.72
C ASN A 106 5.58 -23.92 -22.68
N THR A 107 5.28 -25.02 -21.99
CA THR A 107 6.17 -26.17 -21.87
C THR A 107 5.56 -27.37 -22.58
N VAL A 108 6.27 -27.96 -23.50
CA VAL A 108 5.82 -29.11 -24.28
C VAL A 108 6.65 -30.33 -23.87
N ASP A 109 5.97 -31.44 -23.63
CA ASP A 109 6.56 -32.74 -23.37
C ASP A 109 6.85 -33.45 -24.71
N ASN A 110 8.12 -33.63 -25.01
CA ASN A 110 8.61 -34.29 -26.23
C ASN A 110 9.21 -35.68 -25.92
N PHE A 111 8.98 -36.21 -24.73
CA PHE A 111 9.65 -37.42 -24.21
C PHE A 111 9.61 -38.63 -25.17
N ASN A 112 8.58 -38.73 -26.02
CA ASN A 112 8.42 -39.84 -26.93
C ASN A 112 8.83 -39.53 -28.39
N THR A 113 9.22 -38.31 -28.70
CA THR A 113 9.37 -37.83 -30.09
C THR A 113 10.72 -37.23 -30.42
N GLU A 114 11.47 -36.77 -29.42
CA GLU A 114 12.74 -36.07 -29.61
C GLU A 114 13.79 -36.51 -28.58
N ASP A 115 15.05 -36.21 -28.89
CA ASP A 115 16.17 -36.45 -27.97
C ASP A 115 16.13 -35.59 -26.72
N VAL A 116 15.38 -34.45 -26.79
CA VAL A 116 15.18 -33.52 -25.69
C VAL A 116 13.75 -33.72 -25.13
N PRO A 117 13.63 -34.10 -23.85
CA PRO A 117 12.35 -34.45 -23.28
C PRO A 117 11.38 -33.28 -23.13
N PHE A 118 11.87 -32.05 -23.02
CA PHE A 118 11.02 -30.87 -22.81
C PHE A 118 11.52 -29.68 -23.62
N THR A 119 10.60 -28.93 -24.22
CA THR A 119 10.85 -27.61 -24.78
C THR A 119 10.01 -26.59 -24.05
N THR A 120 10.55 -25.41 -23.81
CA THR A 120 9.86 -24.34 -23.09
C THR A 120 10.00 -23.02 -23.84
N SER A 121 8.86 -22.43 -24.20
CA SER A 121 8.82 -21.07 -24.75
C SER A 121 8.44 -20.10 -23.64
N LEU A 122 9.20 -19.03 -23.52
CA LEU A 122 8.99 -17.96 -22.56
C LEU A 122 8.79 -16.65 -23.32
N TYR A 123 7.64 -16.03 -23.15
CA TYR A 123 7.33 -14.69 -23.68
C TYR A 123 7.17 -13.70 -22.55
N THR A 124 7.80 -12.54 -22.68
CA THR A 124 7.67 -11.43 -21.72
C THR A 124 7.38 -10.12 -22.41
N ASP A 125 6.53 -9.30 -21.80
CA ASP A 125 6.30 -7.91 -22.18
C ASP A 125 6.13 -7.09 -20.89
N PHE A 126 7.25 -6.49 -20.43
CA PHE A 126 7.27 -5.70 -19.20
C PHE A 126 7.59 -4.25 -19.48
N THR A 127 6.88 -3.36 -18.82
CA THR A 127 7.19 -1.94 -18.77
C THR A 127 7.34 -1.48 -17.33
N PHE A 128 8.53 -0.99 -16.98
CA PHE A 128 8.79 -0.36 -15.70
C PHE A 128 8.93 1.14 -15.85
N LEU A 129 8.31 1.88 -14.94
CA LEU A 129 8.50 3.30 -14.75
C LEU A 129 9.25 3.51 -13.45
N THR A 130 10.34 4.25 -13.52
CA THR A 130 11.11 4.59 -12.33
C THR A 130 11.41 6.08 -12.31
N ASN A 131 11.36 6.66 -11.13
CA ASN A 131 11.86 8.00 -10.90
C ASN A 131 12.65 8.02 -9.60
N TYR A 132 13.84 8.53 -9.68
CA TYR A 132 14.67 8.85 -8.54
C TYR A 132 15.32 10.20 -8.79
N ASN A 133 14.56 11.28 -8.55
CA ASN A 133 14.99 12.62 -8.92
C ASN A 133 15.15 13.50 -7.67
N SER A 134 16.33 14.08 -7.52
CA SER A 134 16.66 15.03 -6.44
C SER A 134 16.25 16.47 -6.72
N ASN A 135 15.74 16.78 -7.93
CA ASN A 135 15.33 18.15 -8.25
C ASN A 135 14.05 18.52 -7.48
N LEU A 136 14.11 19.57 -6.68
CA LEU A 136 12.99 20.03 -5.84
C LEU A 136 11.76 20.48 -6.63
N PHE A 137 11.92 20.92 -7.86
CA PHE A 137 10.84 21.46 -8.70
C PHE A 137 10.28 20.47 -9.73
N SER A 138 10.74 19.23 -9.72
CA SER A 138 10.11 18.15 -10.49
C SER A 138 9.14 17.34 -9.64
N ASP A 139 8.31 16.55 -10.27
CA ASP A 139 7.41 15.57 -9.61
C ASP A 139 6.53 16.20 -8.54
N LEU A 140 5.89 17.31 -8.92
CA LEU A 140 5.03 18.09 -8.03
C LEU A 140 3.57 17.62 -8.14
N GLY A 141 2.85 17.78 -7.05
CA GLY A 141 1.45 17.44 -6.97
C GLY A 141 0.68 18.24 -5.94
N LEU A 142 -0.61 17.99 -5.91
CA LEU A 142 -1.54 18.62 -4.97
C LEU A 142 -2.44 17.55 -4.36
N ALA A 143 -2.78 17.72 -3.09
CA ALA A 143 -3.79 16.89 -2.44
C ALA A 143 -4.61 17.69 -1.43
N LEU A 144 -5.73 17.10 -1.05
CA LEU A 144 -6.70 17.66 -0.13
C LEU A 144 -7.08 16.61 0.91
N ASP A 145 -7.12 17.01 2.19
CA ASP A 145 -7.85 16.28 3.22
C ASP A 145 -9.08 17.09 3.62
N VAL A 146 -10.19 16.41 3.83
CA VAL A 146 -11.42 16.98 4.40
C VAL A 146 -11.89 16.08 5.53
N SER A 147 -12.20 16.68 6.67
CA SER A 147 -12.78 15.98 7.81
C SER A 147 -14.00 16.75 8.30
N LEU A 148 -15.09 16.04 8.48
CA LEU A 148 -16.35 16.57 9.00
C LEU A 148 -16.77 15.68 10.16
N GLU A 149 -17.08 16.30 11.29
CA GLU A 149 -17.73 15.66 12.44
C GLU A 149 -18.99 16.46 12.76
N TYR A 150 -20.11 15.77 12.89
CA TYR A 150 -21.40 16.36 13.16
C TYR A 150 -22.03 15.74 14.40
N ASP A 151 -22.28 16.56 15.41
CA ASP A 151 -22.96 16.14 16.64
C ASP A 151 -24.47 16.12 16.42
N LEU A 152 -25.03 14.94 16.17
CA LEU A 152 -26.47 14.75 16.00
C LEU A 152 -27.20 14.95 17.33
N SER A 153 -26.57 14.59 18.44
CA SER A 153 -27.06 14.81 19.82
C SER A 153 -25.84 14.81 20.78
N ASN A 154 -26.09 15.05 22.07
CA ASN A 154 -25.05 14.94 23.10
C ASN A 154 -24.39 13.54 23.17
N GLN A 155 -25.06 12.53 22.63
CA GLN A 155 -24.64 11.13 22.69
C GLN A 155 -24.15 10.60 21.35
N ILE A 156 -24.66 11.12 20.23
CA ILE A 156 -24.39 10.59 18.88
C ILE A 156 -23.65 11.63 18.06
N ALA A 157 -22.49 11.26 17.55
CA ALA A 157 -21.78 12.01 16.54
C ALA A 157 -21.57 11.16 15.28
N LEU A 158 -21.66 11.81 14.13
CA LEU A 158 -21.35 11.26 12.81
C LEU A 158 -20.04 11.86 12.34
N PHE A 159 -19.24 11.09 11.60
CA PHE A 159 -18.00 11.61 11.01
C PHE A 159 -17.79 11.11 9.59
N ALA A 160 -17.20 11.96 8.78
CA ALA A 160 -16.74 11.62 7.44
C ALA A 160 -15.38 12.25 7.19
N HIS A 161 -14.41 11.46 6.73
CA HIS A 161 -13.06 11.93 6.45
C HIS A 161 -12.60 11.44 5.07
N ILE A 162 -11.92 12.31 4.33
CA ILE A 162 -11.22 11.97 3.11
C ILE A 162 -9.77 12.42 3.30
N TYR A 163 -8.82 11.52 3.06
CA TYR A 163 -7.39 11.81 3.18
C TYR A 163 -6.68 11.55 1.87
N ASP A 164 -5.73 12.44 1.54
CA ASP A 164 -4.82 12.33 0.40
C ASP A 164 -5.53 12.32 -0.97
N LEU A 165 -6.72 12.94 -1.09
CA LEU A 165 -7.38 13.07 -2.38
C LEU A 165 -6.59 14.04 -3.27
N GLY A 166 -5.82 13.49 -4.21
CA GLY A 166 -4.92 14.31 -5.01
C GLY A 166 -4.14 13.53 -6.06
N PHE A 167 -3.13 14.17 -6.60
CA PHE A 167 -2.30 13.63 -7.67
C PHE A 167 -0.87 14.13 -7.58
N VAL A 168 0.04 13.43 -8.27
CA VAL A 168 1.41 13.86 -8.56
C VAL A 168 1.64 13.77 -10.06
N TYR A 169 2.29 14.78 -10.62
CA TYR A 169 2.79 14.78 -11.98
C TYR A 169 4.22 14.26 -11.97
N TRP A 170 4.42 13.06 -12.49
CA TRP A 170 5.71 12.38 -12.52
C TRP A 170 6.42 12.58 -13.86
N ASN A 171 7.75 12.73 -13.78
CA ASN A 171 8.66 12.60 -14.91
C ASN A 171 9.51 11.35 -14.69
N ALA A 172 9.15 10.25 -15.30
CA ALA A 172 9.74 8.95 -15.05
C ALA A 172 10.57 8.43 -16.23
N ASP A 173 11.65 7.76 -15.90
CA ASP A 173 12.39 6.92 -16.84
C ASP A 173 11.55 5.67 -17.14
N ARG A 174 11.42 5.35 -18.42
CA ARG A 174 10.70 4.17 -18.89
C ARG A 174 11.68 3.10 -19.34
N TYR A 175 11.53 1.91 -18.77
CA TYR A 175 12.27 0.72 -19.13
C TYR A 175 11.32 -0.33 -19.69
N VAL A 176 11.72 -0.96 -20.79
CA VAL A 176 10.92 -1.99 -21.47
C VAL A 176 11.78 -3.22 -21.67
N SER A 177 11.24 -4.37 -21.35
CA SER A 177 11.78 -5.67 -21.75
C SER A 177 10.69 -6.43 -22.49
N ASN A 178 10.95 -6.75 -23.73
CA ASN A 178 10.03 -7.52 -24.58
C ASN A 178 10.86 -8.56 -25.33
N GLY A 179 10.53 -9.82 -25.14
CA GLY A 179 11.25 -10.90 -25.79
C GLY A 179 10.48 -12.21 -25.82
N ASN A 180 10.87 -13.04 -26.79
CA ASN A 180 10.45 -14.43 -26.87
C ASN A 180 11.70 -15.31 -26.85
N TYR A 181 11.73 -16.28 -25.97
CA TYR A 181 12.80 -17.25 -25.87
C TYR A 181 12.24 -18.66 -25.93
N ASP A 182 12.66 -19.38 -26.98
CA ASP A 182 12.34 -20.80 -27.12
C ASP A 182 13.55 -21.59 -26.62
N PHE A 183 13.41 -22.19 -25.46
CA PHE A 183 14.40 -23.07 -24.85
C PHE A 183 14.21 -24.49 -25.38
N PRO A 184 15.08 -24.98 -26.24
CA PRO A 184 14.95 -26.30 -26.87
C PRO A 184 15.32 -27.45 -25.92
N GLY A 185 15.68 -27.14 -24.66
CA GLY A 185 16.29 -28.08 -23.73
C GLY A 185 17.80 -28.12 -23.83
N ILE A 186 18.42 -28.88 -22.97
CA ILE A 186 19.88 -29.11 -22.99
C ILE A 186 20.10 -30.59 -23.33
N ALA A 187 20.63 -30.85 -24.52
CA ALA A 187 21.17 -32.16 -24.87
C ALA A 187 22.64 -32.18 -24.44
N TYR A 188 23.01 -33.04 -23.54
CA TYR A 188 24.41 -33.19 -23.13
C TYR A 188 24.85 -34.64 -23.18
N THR A 189 26.10 -34.84 -23.50
CA THR A 189 26.78 -36.12 -23.31
C THR A 189 27.61 -36.06 -22.03
N LEU A 190 27.93 -37.24 -21.47
CA LEU A 190 28.68 -37.33 -20.21
C LEU A 190 30.08 -36.68 -20.28
N ASP A 191 30.58 -36.45 -21.48
CA ASP A 191 31.90 -35.86 -21.72
C ASP A 191 31.86 -34.33 -21.95
N GLU A 192 30.67 -33.73 -22.03
CA GLU A 192 30.50 -32.31 -22.27
C GLU A 192 30.46 -31.50 -20.98
N ASN A 193 31.01 -30.26 -21.07
CA ASN A 193 30.96 -29.34 -19.94
C ASN A 193 29.56 -28.67 -19.84
N ILE A 194 28.67 -29.28 -19.09
CA ILE A 194 27.30 -28.78 -18.87
C ILE A 194 27.25 -27.31 -18.38
N MET A 195 28.31 -26.85 -17.69
CA MET A 195 28.39 -25.45 -17.24
C MET A 195 28.54 -24.48 -18.41
N THR A 196 29.20 -24.91 -19.50
CA THR A 196 29.30 -24.08 -20.71
C THR A 196 27.92 -23.91 -21.36
N GLU A 197 27.17 -25.00 -21.49
CA GLU A 197 25.83 -24.93 -22.07
C GLU A 197 24.88 -24.12 -21.22
N LEU A 198 24.90 -24.26 -19.89
CA LEU A 198 24.13 -23.44 -18.98
C LEU A 198 24.46 -21.94 -19.07
N ASN A 199 25.76 -21.62 -19.22
CA ASN A 199 26.20 -20.23 -19.42
C ASN A 199 25.70 -19.68 -20.78
N ASN A 200 25.75 -20.47 -21.84
CA ASN A 200 25.22 -20.08 -23.16
C ASN A 200 23.72 -19.80 -23.10
N VAL A 201 22.95 -20.63 -22.40
CA VAL A 201 21.52 -20.43 -22.18
C VAL A 201 21.28 -19.14 -21.40
N TYR A 202 22.02 -18.94 -20.31
CA TYR A 202 21.91 -17.73 -19.48
C TYR A 202 22.22 -16.46 -20.30
N ASP A 203 23.34 -16.43 -21.02
CA ASP A 203 23.75 -15.29 -21.84
C ASP A 203 22.72 -14.99 -22.95
N THR A 204 22.14 -16.04 -23.54
CA THR A 204 21.08 -15.89 -24.55
C THR A 204 19.82 -15.28 -23.93
N MET A 205 19.39 -15.76 -22.77
CA MET A 205 18.24 -15.19 -22.05
C MET A 205 18.48 -13.72 -21.68
N VAL A 206 19.66 -13.39 -21.15
CA VAL A 206 20.01 -12.00 -20.81
C VAL A 206 19.92 -11.10 -22.04
N ASN A 207 20.43 -11.54 -23.18
CA ASN A 207 20.39 -10.77 -24.43
C ASN A 207 18.96 -10.60 -24.99
N ILE A 208 18.13 -11.62 -24.89
CA ILE A 208 16.73 -11.57 -25.39
C ILE A 208 15.85 -10.69 -24.49
N PHE A 209 16.00 -10.83 -23.16
CA PHE A 209 15.22 -10.08 -22.19
C PHE A 209 15.90 -8.79 -21.72
N ASP A 210 16.83 -8.25 -22.52
CA ASP A 210 17.54 -7.00 -22.20
C ASP A 210 16.57 -5.87 -21.88
N ILE A 211 16.82 -5.22 -20.75
CA ILE A 211 16.02 -4.10 -20.26
C ILE A 211 16.50 -2.82 -20.95
N GLN A 212 15.73 -2.36 -21.91
CA GLN A 212 16.03 -1.15 -22.68
C GLN A 212 15.43 0.10 -22.05
N LYS A 213 16.26 1.09 -21.79
CA LYS A 213 15.79 2.43 -21.45
C LYS A 213 15.21 3.09 -22.69
N LYS A 214 13.95 3.50 -22.61
CA LYS A 214 13.25 4.32 -23.63
C LYS A 214 13.23 5.78 -23.20
N ASN A 215 12.61 6.64 -24.01
CA ASN A 215 12.44 8.05 -23.68
C ASN A 215 11.64 8.21 -22.37
N ASN A 216 11.95 9.28 -21.62
CA ASN A 216 11.23 9.64 -20.41
C ASN A 216 9.74 9.84 -20.70
N THR A 217 8.93 9.49 -19.73
CA THR A 217 7.47 9.61 -19.80
C THR A 217 6.98 10.55 -18.72
N HIS A 218 6.08 11.46 -19.10
CA HIS A 218 5.37 12.33 -18.17
C HIS A 218 3.95 11.81 -17.99
N PHE A 219 3.49 11.67 -16.76
CA PHE A 219 2.13 11.23 -16.48
C PHE A 219 1.62 11.73 -15.13
N ILE A 220 0.29 11.76 -15.00
CA ILE A 220 -0.39 12.08 -13.76
C ILE A 220 -0.77 10.78 -13.07
N GLN A 221 -0.33 10.64 -11.82
CA GLN A 221 -0.68 9.54 -10.94
C GLN A 221 -1.58 10.06 -9.82
N LEU A 222 -2.77 9.48 -9.68
CA LEU A 222 -3.60 9.70 -8.50
C LEU A 222 -2.92 9.12 -7.27
N LEU A 223 -2.91 9.87 -6.19
CA LEU A 223 -2.41 9.38 -4.90
C LEU A 223 -3.35 8.30 -4.35
N PRO A 224 -2.82 7.34 -3.61
CA PRO A 224 -3.64 6.48 -2.78
C PRO A 224 -4.42 7.33 -1.76
N TYR A 225 -5.74 7.24 -1.78
CA TYR A 225 -6.61 8.01 -0.88
C TYR A 225 -7.46 7.10 0.01
N GLU A 226 -7.87 7.66 1.12
CA GLU A 226 -8.66 6.98 2.14
C GLU A 226 -9.95 7.77 2.40
N PHE A 227 -11.08 7.06 2.41
CA PHE A 227 -12.37 7.58 2.81
C PHE A 227 -12.86 6.84 4.05
N ASN A 228 -13.21 7.57 5.10
CA ASN A 228 -13.79 7.03 6.33
C ASN A 228 -15.17 7.62 6.57
N LEU A 229 -16.12 6.78 6.90
CA LEU A 229 -17.47 7.17 7.31
C LEU A 229 -17.84 6.41 8.56
N GLY A 230 -18.38 7.09 9.56
CA GLY A 230 -18.79 6.39 10.76
C GLY A 230 -19.64 7.20 11.72
N SER A 231 -19.91 6.56 12.85
CA SER A 231 -20.65 7.14 13.94
C SER A 231 -20.06 6.75 15.30
N SER A 232 -20.25 7.59 16.29
CA SER A 232 -19.94 7.27 17.67
C SER A 232 -21.13 7.51 18.58
N TYR A 233 -21.32 6.59 19.52
CA TYR A 233 -22.32 6.73 20.57
C TYR A 233 -21.60 6.85 21.92
N ARG A 234 -21.82 7.94 22.65
CA ARG A 234 -21.31 8.17 24.00
C ARG A 234 -22.33 7.69 25.03
N PHE A 235 -21.88 6.87 25.96
CA PHE A 235 -22.75 6.40 27.06
C PHE A 235 -23.03 7.52 28.04
N VAL A 236 -24.23 7.51 28.61
CA VAL A 236 -24.63 8.46 29.66
C VAL A 236 -23.76 8.21 30.90
N ASP A 237 -23.34 9.29 31.56
CA ASP A 237 -22.56 9.27 32.79
C ASP A 237 -21.15 8.67 32.68
N SER A 238 -20.65 8.43 31.46
CA SER A 238 -19.28 7.99 31.20
C SER A 238 -18.67 8.69 29.99
N ASP A 239 -17.33 8.66 29.93
CA ASP A 239 -16.61 9.07 28.71
C ASP A 239 -16.44 7.89 27.71
N ASP A 240 -17.07 6.75 28.01
CA ASP A 240 -17.00 5.57 27.17
C ASP A 240 -17.79 5.76 25.88
N LYS A 241 -17.28 5.22 24.76
CA LYS A 241 -17.91 5.35 23.44
C LYS A 241 -17.92 4.03 22.67
N LEU A 242 -19.02 3.80 21.98
CA LEU A 242 -19.09 2.81 20.91
C LEU A 242 -18.83 3.52 19.58
N ILE A 243 -17.96 2.98 18.73
CA ILE A 243 -17.59 3.58 17.44
C ILE A 243 -17.86 2.57 16.35
N LEU A 244 -18.64 2.96 15.36
CA LEU A 244 -18.82 2.23 14.11
C LEU A 244 -18.10 2.98 13.02
N ASN A 245 -17.28 2.30 12.22
CA ASN A 245 -16.54 2.92 11.13
C ASN A 245 -16.50 2.02 9.91
N TYR A 246 -16.64 2.62 8.74
CA TYR A 246 -16.37 2.02 7.45
C TYR A 246 -15.26 2.82 6.78
N GLN A 247 -14.17 2.14 6.45
CA GLN A 247 -13.00 2.71 5.79
C GLN A 247 -12.87 2.11 4.41
N LEU A 248 -12.74 2.95 3.41
CA LEU A 248 -12.46 2.57 2.03
C LEU A 248 -11.09 3.12 1.65
N ASN A 249 -10.19 2.22 1.24
CA ASN A 249 -8.86 2.55 0.78
C ASN A 249 -8.79 2.34 -0.73
N LYS A 250 -8.46 3.38 -1.48
CA LYS A 250 -8.08 3.30 -2.89
C LYS A 250 -6.57 3.27 -2.97
N MET A 251 -6.03 2.14 -3.37
CA MET A 251 -4.65 2.00 -3.84
C MET A 251 -4.58 2.25 -5.34
N THR A 252 -3.41 2.15 -5.94
CA THR A 252 -3.26 2.38 -7.38
C THR A 252 -4.18 1.48 -8.19
N ASN A 253 -4.13 0.17 -7.93
CA ASN A 253 -4.81 -0.84 -8.74
C ASN A 253 -5.96 -1.54 -8.00
N SER A 254 -6.14 -1.27 -6.71
CA SER A 254 -7.12 -1.95 -5.87
C SER A 254 -7.95 -0.98 -5.05
N ILE A 255 -9.19 -1.39 -4.74
CA ILE A 255 -10.07 -0.72 -3.78
C ILE A 255 -10.47 -1.77 -2.77
N TYR A 256 -10.29 -1.49 -1.49
CA TYR A 256 -10.73 -2.38 -0.43
C TYR A 256 -11.42 -1.61 0.69
N GLY A 257 -12.49 -2.20 1.19
CA GLY A 257 -13.28 -1.67 2.30
C GLY A 257 -13.05 -2.48 3.57
N THR A 258 -13.08 -1.80 4.70
CA THR A 258 -13.02 -2.40 6.04
C THR A 258 -14.11 -1.81 6.90
N GLY A 259 -15.01 -2.65 7.40
CA GLY A 259 -15.96 -2.30 8.45
C GLY A 259 -15.34 -2.57 9.81
N SER A 260 -15.57 -1.69 10.78
CA SER A 260 -15.08 -1.90 12.14
C SER A 260 -16.07 -1.42 13.19
N ILE A 261 -16.08 -2.09 14.32
CA ILE A 261 -16.76 -1.70 15.54
C ILE A 261 -15.74 -1.64 16.67
N GLY A 262 -15.68 -0.52 17.38
CA GLY A 262 -14.74 -0.30 18.48
C GLY A 262 -15.46 0.16 19.74
N PHE A 263 -14.97 -0.26 20.88
CA PHE A 263 -15.43 0.21 22.19
C PHE A 263 -14.30 0.98 22.86
N TYR A 264 -14.43 2.29 22.94
CA TYR A 264 -13.48 3.16 23.61
C TYR A 264 -13.81 3.24 25.10
N LYS A 265 -12.87 2.86 25.95
CA LYS A 265 -12.98 2.99 27.42
C LYS A 265 -11.86 3.86 27.97
N LYS A 266 -12.24 4.87 28.76
CA LYS A 266 -11.31 5.80 29.38
C LYS A 266 -11.12 5.49 30.87
N TYR A 267 -9.86 5.38 31.26
CA TYR A 267 -9.45 5.20 32.65
C TYR A 267 -8.79 6.47 33.15
N ASN A 268 -9.60 7.40 33.66
CA ASN A 268 -9.14 8.75 34.02
C ASN A 268 -8.02 8.76 35.08
N GLN A 269 -8.07 7.85 36.04
CA GLN A 269 -7.06 7.72 37.11
C GLN A 269 -5.64 7.47 36.54
N TYR A 270 -5.55 6.74 35.43
CA TYR A 270 -4.28 6.37 34.79
C TYR A 270 -3.98 7.21 33.56
N LYS A 271 -4.84 8.14 33.17
CA LYS A 271 -4.79 8.86 31.89
C LYS A 271 -4.57 7.91 30.71
N LEU A 272 -5.29 6.78 30.74
CA LEU A 272 -5.21 5.68 29.80
C LEU A 272 -6.56 5.51 29.11
N SER A 273 -6.56 5.24 27.83
CA SER A 273 -7.74 4.73 27.13
C SER A 273 -7.41 3.50 26.30
N ILE A 274 -8.33 2.57 26.22
CA ILE A 274 -8.20 1.33 25.48
C ILE A 274 -9.38 1.21 24.53
N MET A 275 -9.13 0.88 23.28
CA MET A 275 -10.15 0.68 22.26
C MET A 275 -9.88 -0.64 21.53
N PRO A 276 -10.49 -1.77 21.95
CA PRO A 276 -10.57 -2.95 21.12
C PRO A 276 -11.43 -2.65 19.89
N ILE A 277 -11.00 -3.10 18.74
CA ILE A 277 -11.65 -2.88 17.44
C ILE A 277 -11.82 -4.24 16.78
N TYR A 278 -13.04 -4.59 16.44
CA TYR A 278 -13.32 -5.73 15.56
C TYR A 278 -13.46 -5.23 14.14
N MET A 279 -12.77 -5.87 13.19
CA MET A 279 -12.71 -5.46 11.81
C MET A 279 -13.12 -6.60 10.88
N ILE A 280 -13.87 -6.28 9.84
CA ILE A 280 -14.21 -7.17 8.73
C ILE A 280 -13.72 -6.49 7.45
N ASN A 281 -12.93 -7.17 6.64
CA ASN A 281 -12.45 -6.65 5.38
C ASN A 281 -12.96 -7.47 4.18
N LYS A 282 -12.65 -7.02 2.97
CA LYS A 282 -13.05 -7.63 1.70
C LYS A 282 -12.61 -9.11 1.57
N PHE A 283 -11.60 -9.53 2.29
CA PHE A 283 -11.05 -10.88 2.23
C PHE A 283 -11.71 -11.85 3.22
N ASN A 284 -12.87 -11.49 3.76
CA ASN A 284 -13.63 -12.25 4.77
C ASN A 284 -12.86 -12.50 6.09
N TYR A 285 -11.86 -11.68 6.36
CA TYR A 285 -11.13 -11.76 7.61
C TYR A 285 -11.84 -10.97 8.70
N SER A 286 -12.22 -11.66 9.74
CA SER A 286 -12.57 -11.02 10.99
C SER A 286 -11.33 -10.98 11.87
N ASN A 287 -11.00 -9.81 12.36
CA ASN A 287 -9.80 -9.64 13.16
C ASN A 287 -10.03 -8.65 14.30
N ILE A 288 -9.26 -8.82 15.37
CA ILE A 288 -9.27 -7.93 16.52
C ILE A 288 -8.00 -7.10 16.51
N SER A 289 -8.18 -5.80 16.71
CA SER A 289 -7.09 -4.85 16.91
C SER A 289 -7.32 -4.12 18.23
N ILE A 290 -6.26 -3.64 18.85
CA ILE A 290 -6.32 -2.86 20.09
C ILE A 290 -5.54 -1.58 19.91
N VAL A 291 -6.18 -0.46 20.26
CA VAL A 291 -5.53 0.85 20.35
C VAL A 291 -5.43 1.22 21.83
N ILE A 292 -4.24 1.59 22.25
CA ILE A 292 -3.96 2.05 23.62
C ILE A 292 -3.42 3.47 23.53
N HIS A 293 -4.08 4.42 24.17
CA HIS A 293 -3.58 5.78 24.34
C HIS A 293 -3.15 6.00 25.78
N LYS A 294 -1.98 6.57 25.97
CA LYS A 294 -1.46 6.95 27.28
C LYS A 294 -0.99 8.38 27.27
N GLN A 295 -1.54 9.19 28.15
CA GLN A 295 -1.01 10.53 28.43
C GLN A 295 -0.02 10.42 29.60
N TRP A 296 1.25 10.71 29.32
CA TRP A 296 2.34 10.65 30.30
C TRP A 296 2.47 11.97 31.08
N SER A 297 2.32 13.08 30.36
CA SER A 297 2.33 14.43 30.91
C SER A 297 1.37 15.32 30.15
N THR A 298 1.31 16.61 30.47
CA THR A 298 0.57 17.61 29.70
C THR A 298 1.12 17.78 28.29
N GLN A 299 2.40 17.44 28.08
CA GLN A 299 3.13 17.65 26.82
C GLN A 299 3.42 16.34 26.08
N LEU A 300 3.29 15.17 26.71
CA LEU A 300 3.64 13.90 26.09
C LEU A 300 2.47 12.93 26.13
N MET A 301 2.09 12.44 24.97
CA MET A 301 1.10 11.35 24.80
C MET A 301 1.68 10.27 23.88
N SER A 302 1.37 9.02 24.15
CA SER A 302 1.69 7.89 23.27
C SER A 302 0.44 7.16 22.83
N GLN A 303 0.48 6.60 21.65
CA GLN A 303 -0.52 5.69 21.09
C GLN A 303 0.18 4.42 20.62
N LEU A 304 -0.30 3.28 21.11
CA LEU A 304 0.10 1.96 20.62
C LEU A 304 -1.08 1.36 19.86
N PHE A 305 -0.83 0.83 18.71
CA PHE A 305 -1.82 0.16 17.89
C PHE A 305 -1.32 -1.25 17.53
N PHE A 306 -2.00 -2.25 18.07
CA PHE A 306 -1.81 -3.66 17.78
C PHE A 306 -2.87 -4.08 16.77
N GLN A 307 -2.48 -4.42 15.58
CA GLN A 307 -3.40 -4.80 14.51
C GLN A 307 -3.34 -6.31 14.29
N ASN A 308 -4.49 -6.91 14.03
CA ASN A 308 -4.63 -8.32 13.68
C ASN A 308 -4.08 -9.28 14.76
N ILE A 309 -4.47 -9.06 15.99
CA ILE A 309 -3.94 -9.82 17.15
C ILE A 309 -4.25 -11.32 17.04
N ILE A 310 -5.36 -11.71 16.43
CA ILE A 310 -5.80 -13.10 16.30
C ILE A 310 -5.10 -13.81 15.13
N SER A 311 -4.49 -13.08 14.21
CA SER A 311 -3.86 -13.61 13.01
C SER A 311 -2.94 -14.83 13.25
N PRO A 312 -2.06 -14.86 14.29
CA PRO A 312 -1.17 -16.00 14.51
C PRO A 312 -1.87 -17.33 14.85
N TRP A 313 -3.15 -17.30 15.18
CA TRP A 313 -3.94 -18.49 15.54
C TRP A 313 -4.93 -18.91 14.47
N LEU A 314 -4.94 -18.24 13.32
CA LEU A 314 -5.74 -18.60 12.16
C LEU A 314 -4.82 -19.33 11.17
N ASP A 315 -5.32 -20.39 10.55
CA ASP A 315 -4.53 -21.29 9.66
C ASP A 315 -4.14 -20.66 8.31
N ASP A 316 -4.43 -19.39 8.07
CA ASP A 316 -4.16 -18.69 6.82
C ASP A 316 -3.05 -17.63 6.98
N ASP A 317 -2.40 -17.25 5.87
CA ASP A 317 -1.28 -16.30 5.78
C ASP A 317 -1.62 -14.86 6.17
N TYR A 318 -1.85 -14.59 7.44
CA TYR A 318 -2.17 -13.25 7.95
C TYR A 318 -0.94 -12.58 8.56
N TYR A 319 -0.95 -11.25 8.50
CA TYR A 319 0.08 -10.46 9.15
C TYR A 319 -0.44 -9.81 10.43
N THR A 320 0.41 -9.76 11.44
CA THR A 320 0.23 -8.95 12.65
C THR A 320 1.06 -7.69 12.51
N SER A 321 0.56 -6.54 12.87
CA SER A 321 1.35 -5.32 12.89
C SER A 321 1.27 -4.61 14.23
N LEU A 322 2.38 -3.97 14.59
CA LEU A 322 2.49 -3.09 15.73
C LEU A 322 2.94 -1.71 15.27
N SER A 323 2.21 -0.67 15.65
CA SER A 323 2.66 0.70 15.45
C SER A 323 2.66 1.47 16.76
N ALA A 324 3.62 2.37 16.91
CA ALA A 324 3.71 3.29 18.04
C ALA A 324 3.81 4.73 17.51
N LYS A 325 3.05 5.63 18.12
CA LYS A 325 3.12 7.07 17.83
C LYS A 325 3.34 7.81 19.14
N PHE A 326 4.19 8.84 19.09
CA PHE A 326 4.45 9.73 20.20
C PHE A 326 4.09 11.15 19.76
N PHE A 327 3.35 11.85 20.60
CA PHE A 327 2.91 13.22 20.35
C PHE A 327 3.51 14.11 21.43
N PHE A 328 4.27 15.12 20.99
CA PHE A 328 4.80 16.17 21.86
C PHE A 328 4.00 17.45 21.62
N MET A 329 3.44 18.01 22.69
CA MET A 329 2.72 19.27 22.69
C MET A 329 3.61 20.33 23.35
N PHE A 330 3.92 21.39 22.63
CA PHE A 330 4.76 22.50 23.09
C PHE A 330 3.93 23.71 23.48
#